data_4403c18071909441d27807e7d050f531
#
_entry.id   4403c18071909441d27807e7d050f531
#
_cell.length_a   1.000
_cell.length_b   1.000
_cell.length_c   1.000
_cell.angle_alpha   90.00
_cell.angle_beta   90.00
_cell.angle_gamma   90.00
#
_symmetry.space_group_name_H-M   'P 1'
#
loop_
_entity.id
_entity.type
_entity.pdbx_description
1 polymer ?
#
loop_
_entity_poly.entity_id
_entity_poly.type
_entity_poly.pdbx_seq_one_letter_code
_entity_poly.pdbx_strand_id
1 'polypeptide(L)'
;MCRPRPVPHPEVYKPPATRHERRTGTDEETSMAEPETNFRINPQRLWSSLMEMARIGATPKGGVNRLTLTDLDRQSRDLFAAWCRDAGCSLTVDRMGSMFARRKGSDDSLPPVMVGSHLDTQPTGGKFDGALGVMAALEIVRTLNDLDVKTRHPIEIAMWTNEEGSRFAPAMTASGVFAGVLKLEDALRIKDVDGREIGAELQRIGYAGDAPVGGRPVRAFFELHIEQGPILEEEGIDIGVVTAANGQKWYEITLTGVESHAGPTPMNRRRDALLGAARIVELVNAIGHAHDPAACATCGMIQAHPNSRNVIPGRVFLTVDFRHPDAERLAGMDKALRAGLEDIAARTKLTYDMKLVADYAPTPFDPACVEAVRKAARRLGYSTRDITSGAGHDAVYMARVAPTAMVFTPCVGGISHNEAEDMKPEWAAAGCNVLAHAVIETAGIDGSP
;
A
#
# COMPACT_ATOMS: atom_id res chain seq x y z
N MET A 1 62.72 -15.24 -4.12
CA MET A 1 62.12 -14.29 -5.09
C MET A 1 61.78 -15.04 -6.35
N CYS A 2 60.55 -15.49 -6.49
CA CYS A 2 60.02 -16.09 -7.72
C CYS A 2 58.84 -15.25 -8.18
N ARG A 3 58.95 -14.70 -9.38
CA ARG A 3 57.85 -13.96 -10.05
C ARG A 3 56.85 -14.96 -10.66
N PRO A 4 55.57 -14.77 -10.55
CA PRO A 4 54.55 -15.60 -11.25
C PRO A 4 54.45 -15.18 -12.72
N ARG A 5 54.23 -16.19 -13.59
CA ARG A 5 54.00 -16.04 -15.04
C ARG A 5 52.58 -15.53 -15.32
N PRO A 6 52.37 -14.77 -16.39
CA PRO A 6 51.03 -14.30 -16.78
C PRO A 6 50.20 -15.42 -17.41
N VAL A 7 48.90 -15.39 -17.09
CA VAL A 7 47.83 -16.29 -17.64
C VAL A 7 47.35 -15.70 -18.97
N PRO A 8 47.17 -16.50 -20.04
CA PRO A 8 46.64 -15.99 -21.31
C PRO A 8 45.13 -15.69 -21.28
N HIS A 9 44.76 -14.59 -21.93
CA HIS A 9 43.32 -14.22 -22.15
C HIS A 9 42.66 -15.17 -23.14
N PRO A 10 41.36 -15.50 -22.95
CA PRO A 10 40.58 -16.25 -23.92
C PRO A 10 40.20 -15.37 -25.14
N GLU A 11 40.32 -15.95 -26.30
CA GLU A 11 39.97 -15.35 -27.61
C GLU A 11 38.47 -15.04 -27.70
N VAL A 12 38.16 -13.85 -28.26
CA VAL A 12 36.80 -13.39 -28.56
C VAL A 12 36.29 -14.08 -29.81
N TYR A 13 35.26 -14.89 -29.68
CA TYR A 13 34.54 -15.53 -30.79
C TYR A 13 33.81 -14.47 -31.63
N LYS A 14 34.13 -14.41 -32.95
CA LYS A 14 33.40 -13.63 -33.98
C LYS A 14 32.47 -14.58 -34.74
N PRO A 15 31.15 -14.33 -34.79
CA PRO A 15 30.26 -15.12 -35.64
C PRO A 15 30.38 -14.74 -37.11
N PRO A 16 30.11 -15.67 -38.07
CA PRO A 16 30.24 -15.43 -39.50
C PRO A 16 29.15 -14.51 -40.05
N ALA A 17 29.52 -13.69 -41.03
CA ALA A 17 28.66 -12.75 -41.73
C ALA A 17 27.62 -13.50 -42.61
N THR A 18 26.34 -13.28 -42.35
CA THR A 18 25.24 -13.73 -43.22
C THR A 18 24.97 -12.72 -44.33
N ARG A 19 24.97 -13.23 -45.56
CA ARG A 19 24.63 -12.53 -46.81
C ARG A 19 23.16 -12.11 -46.78
N HIS A 20 22.89 -10.80 -46.88
CA HIS A 20 21.57 -10.27 -47.15
C HIS A 20 21.23 -10.38 -48.63
N GLU A 21 20.29 -11.25 -48.99
CA GLU A 21 19.52 -11.14 -50.24
C GLU A 21 18.45 -10.07 -50.08
N ARG A 22 18.48 -9.08 -50.95
CA ARG A 22 17.44 -8.04 -51.08
C ARG A 22 16.20 -8.68 -51.71
N ARG A 23 15.11 -8.79 -50.97
CA ARG A 23 13.77 -8.91 -51.53
C ARG A 23 13.10 -7.53 -51.44
N THR A 24 12.87 -6.97 -52.61
CA THR A 24 11.98 -5.83 -52.82
C THR A 24 10.55 -6.34 -52.79
N GLY A 25 9.86 -6.06 -51.70
CA GLY A 25 8.41 -6.23 -51.53
C GLY A 25 7.89 -4.99 -50.85
N THR A 26 7.19 -4.16 -51.58
CA THR A 26 6.45 -3.00 -51.10
C THR A 26 5.18 -3.50 -50.43
N ASP A 27 5.22 -3.74 -49.12
CA ASP A 27 4.02 -3.78 -48.28
C ASP A 27 4.02 -2.49 -47.47
N GLU A 28 3.24 -1.51 -47.92
CA GLU A 28 2.80 -0.39 -47.13
C GLU A 28 1.86 -0.95 -46.03
N GLU A 29 2.45 -1.41 -44.92
CA GLU A 29 1.71 -1.46 -43.66
C GLU A 29 1.38 -0.02 -43.25
N THR A 30 0.16 0.38 -43.54
CA THR A 30 -0.46 1.59 -43.01
C THR A 30 -0.49 1.42 -41.50
N SER A 31 0.56 1.86 -40.80
CA SER A 31 0.55 2.11 -39.37
C SER A 31 -0.53 3.15 -39.12
N MET A 32 -1.73 2.69 -38.76
CA MET A 32 -2.76 3.58 -38.26
C MET A 32 -2.23 4.12 -36.92
N ALA A 33 -1.80 5.38 -36.94
CA ALA A 33 -1.40 6.10 -35.75
C ALA A 33 -2.59 6.07 -34.77
N GLU A 34 -2.40 5.40 -33.63
CA GLU A 34 -3.31 5.57 -32.48
C GLU A 34 -3.42 7.07 -32.22
N PRO A 35 -4.62 7.59 -31.92
CA PRO A 35 -4.77 9.00 -31.57
C PRO A 35 -3.89 9.28 -30.37
N GLU A 36 -2.83 10.04 -30.56
CA GLU A 36 -1.94 10.52 -29.50
C GLU A 36 -2.71 11.50 -28.61
N THR A 37 -3.50 10.96 -27.68
CA THR A 37 -4.13 11.77 -26.64
C THR A 37 -3.10 12.07 -25.54
N ASN A 38 -2.21 13.01 -25.79
CA ASN A 38 -1.23 13.52 -24.82
C ASN A 38 -1.89 14.55 -23.87
N PHE A 39 -3.08 14.24 -23.35
CA PHE A 39 -3.77 15.12 -22.43
C PHE A 39 -3.06 15.16 -21.07
N ARG A 40 -3.33 16.20 -20.31
CA ARG A 40 -2.89 16.36 -18.92
C ARG A 40 -4.10 16.72 -18.07
N ILE A 41 -4.07 16.29 -16.82
CA ILE A 41 -5.05 16.68 -15.80
C ILE A 41 -4.85 18.17 -15.44
N ASN A 42 -5.80 18.74 -14.72
CA ASN A 42 -5.62 20.08 -14.16
C ASN A 42 -4.90 20.01 -12.79
N PRO A 43 -3.57 20.29 -12.73
CA PRO A 43 -2.78 20.09 -11.52
C PRO A 43 -3.19 21.03 -10.39
N GLN A 44 -3.64 22.25 -10.71
CA GLN A 44 -4.09 23.23 -9.71
C GLN A 44 -5.40 22.78 -9.06
N ARG A 45 -6.32 22.20 -9.84
CA ARG A 45 -7.59 21.69 -9.33
C ARG A 45 -7.37 20.46 -8.42
N LEU A 46 -6.50 19.53 -8.83
CA LEU A 46 -6.09 18.41 -8.00
C LEU A 46 -5.52 18.88 -6.66
N TRP A 47 -4.53 19.77 -6.72
CA TRP A 47 -3.88 20.29 -5.53
C TRP A 47 -4.84 21.05 -4.61
N SER A 48 -5.72 21.87 -5.17
CA SER A 48 -6.74 22.59 -4.40
C SER A 48 -7.70 21.63 -3.70
N SER A 49 -8.12 20.56 -4.38
CA SER A 49 -8.99 19.54 -3.77
C SER A 49 -8.28 18.79 -2.63
N LEU A 50 -7.00 18.47 -2.77
CA LEU A 50 -6.19 17.88 -1.69
C LEU A 50 -6.08 18.81 -0.48
N MET A 51 -5.76 20.09 -0.72
CA MET A 51 -5.61 21.07 0.36
C MET A 51 -6.95 21.39 1.05
N GLU A 52 -8.05 21.38 0.33
CA GLU A 52 -9.39 21.57 0.94
C GLU A 52 -9.77 20.34 1.79
N MET A 53 -9.56 19.13 1.28
CA MET A 53 -9.78 17.88 2.03
C MET A 53 -8.91 17.83 3.30
N ALA A 54 -7.67 18.30 3.23
CA ALA A 54 -6.74 18.33 4.37
C ALA A 54 -7.16 19.28 5.49
N ARG A 55 -8.08 20.24 5.25
CA ARG A 55 -8.63 21.10 6.32
C ARG A 55 -9.52 20.35 7.28
N ILE A 56 -10.15 19.25 6.82
CA ILE A 56 -11.02 18.43 7.64
C ILE A 56 -10.16 17.50 8.50
N GLY A 57 -10.05 17.82 9.79
CA GLY A 57 -9.18 17.10 10.73
C GLY A 57 -7.76 17.68 10.81
N ALA A 58 -7.50 18.86 10.24
CA ALA A 58 -6.18 19.51 10.30
C ALA A 58 -5.68 19.64 11.76
N THR A 59 -4.41 19.27 11.97
CA THR A 59 -3.75 19.37 13.26
C THR A 59 -2.86 20.61 13.36
N PRO A 60 -2.55 21.09 14.57
CA PRO A 60 -1.67 22.25 14.76
C PRO A 60 -0.25 22.09 14.17
N LYS A 61 0.18 20.84 13.95
CA LYS A 61 1.51 20.54 13.36
C LYS A 61 1.48 20.39 11.86
N GLY A 62 0.32 20.57 11.22
CA GLY A 62 0.18 20.55 9.77
C GLY A 62 -0.24 19.21 9.17
N GLY A 63 -0.48 18.19 9.99
CA GLY A 63 -1.03 16.90 9.57
C GLY A 63 -2.56 16.87 9.60
N VAL A 64 -3.11 15.66 9.57
CA VAL A 64 -4.55 15.39 9.60
C VAL A 64 -4.86 14.27 10.58
N ASN A 65 -5.89 14.46 11.41
CA ASN A 65 -6.48 13.42 12.25
C ASN A 65 -7.95 13.25 11.84
N ARG A 66 -8.22 12.29 10.98
CA ARG A 66 -9.55 11.98 10.45
C ARG A 66 -9.79 10.47 10.57
N LEU A 67 -9.89 10.01 11.81
CA LEU A 67 -10.15 8.59 12.10
C LEU A 67 -11.47 8.15 11.48
N THR A 68 -11.46 6.95 10.93
CA THR A 68 -12.62 6.37 10.26
C THR A 68 -13.89 6.44 11.12
N LEU A 69 -15.03 6.72 10.50
CA LEU A 69 -16.36 6.79 11.10
C LEU A 69 -16.50 7.81 12.25
N THR A 70 -15.61 8.80 12.33
CA THR A 70 -15.80 9.98 13.19
C THR A 70 -16.65 11.05 12.50
N ASP A 71 -16.99 12.10 13.21
CA ASP A 71 -17.70 13.25 12.60
C ASP A 71 -16.82 13.99 11.58
N LEU A 72 -15.49 13.94 11.74
CA LEU A 72 -14.55 14.48 10.74
C LEU A 72 -14.54 13.59 9.48
N ASP A 73 -14.53 12.28 9.62
CA ASP A 73 -14.66 11.38 8.47
C ASP A 73 -16.02 11.58 7.77
N ARG A 74 -17.12 11.77 8.52
CA ARG A 74 -18.41 12.15 7.92
C ARG A 74 -18.29 13.42 7.08
N GLN A 75 -17.66 14.48 7.59
CA GLN A 75 -17.49 15.74 6.84
C GLN A 75 -16.70 15.51 5.53
N SER A 76 -15.65 14.70 5.56
CA SER A 76 -14.86 14.37 4.35
C SER A 76 -15.69 13.59 3.33
N ARG A 77 -16.52 12.66 3.78
CA ARG A 77 -17.46 11.90 2.93
C ARG A 77 -18.52 12.81 2.30
N ASP A 78 -19.08 13.73 3.09
CA ASP A 78 -20.09 14.70 2.60
C ASP A 78 -19.48 15.60 1.51
N LEU A 79 -18.25 16.09 1.71
CA LEU A 79 -17.51 16.92 0.76
C LEU A 79 -17.20 16.14 -0.53
N PHE A 80 -16.66 14.94 -0.39
CA PHE A 80 -16.38 14.04 -1.52
C PHE A 80 -17.64 13.72 -2.31
N ALA A 81 -18.75 13.39 -1.63
CA ALA A 81 -20.03 13.13 -2.25
C ALA A 81 -20.56 14.31 -3.07
N ALA A 82 -20.41 15.52 -2.53
CA ALA A 82 -20.80 16.75 -3.25
C ALA A 82 -19.97 16.91 -4.53
N TRP A 83 -18.64 16.81 -4.44
CA TRP A 83 -17.77 16.93 -5.61
C TRP A 83 -18.01 15.86 -6.68
N CYS A 84 -18.33 14.64 -6.28
CA CYS A 84 -18.66 13.58 -7.24
C CYS A 84 -20.00 13.86 -7.97
N ARG A 85 -21.00 14.38 -7.27
CA ARG A 85 -22.27 14.78 -7.89
C ARG A 85 -22.08 15.96 -8.85
N ASP A 86 -21.28 16.95 -8.45
CA ASP A 86 -20.94 18.10 -9.29
C ASP A 86 -20.19 17.68 -10.56
N ALA A 87 -19.37 16.61 -10.46
CA ALA A 87 -18.71 15.99 -11.60
C ALA A 87 -19.64 15.07 -12.45
N GLY A 88 -20.93 14.98 -12.13
CA GLY A 88 -21.92 14.21 -12.89
C GLY A 88 -21.91 12.70 -12.58
N CYS A 89 -21.27 12.26 -11.50
CA CYS A 89 -21.27 10.87 -11.09
C CYS A 89 -22.57 10.48 -10.36
N SER A 90 -23.05 9.26 -10.59
CA SER A 90 -23.99 8.60 -9.69
C SER A 90 -23.24 8.03 -8.49
N LEU A 91 -23.79 8.19 -7.28
CA LEU A 91 -23.17 7.77 -6.05
C LEU A 91 -23.90 6.60 -5.42
N THR A 92 -23.17 5.57 -5.03
CA THR A 92 -23.66 4.41 -4.29
C THR A 92 -22.84 4.25 -3.03
N VAL A 93 -23.48 3.89 -1.91
CA VAL A 93 -22.82 3.56 -0.65
C VAL A 93 -23.17 2.11 -0.31
N ASP A 94 -22.18 1.30 -0.02
CA ASP A 94 -22.38 -0.09 0.36
C ASP A 94 -22.61 -0.25 1.88
N ARG A 95 -22.89 -1.48 2.30
CA ARG A 95 -23.15 -1.81 3.71
C ARG A 95 -21.94 -1.66 4.63
N MET A 96 -20.71 -1.58 4.06
CA MET A 96 -19.49 -1.24 4.81
C MET A 96 -19.22 0.27 4.81
N GLY A 97 -20.10 1.06 4.18
CA GLY A 97 -19.96 2.51 4.08
C GLY A 97 -18.95 2.96 3.02
N SER A 98 -18.41 2.05 2.22
CA SER A 98 -17.57 2.45 1.10
C SER A 98 -18.42 3.16 0.05
N MET A 99 -17.85 4.20 -0.55
CA MET A 99 -18.54 5.06 -1.50
C MET A 99 -18.04 4.79 -2.92
N PHE A 100 -18.96 4.60 -3.84
CA PHE A 100 -18.65 4.35 -5.25
C PHE A 100 -19.32 5.43 -6.10
N ALA A 101 -18.48 6.26 -6.74
CA ALA A 101 -18.96 7.32 -7.64
C ALA A 101 -18.69 6.92 -9.09
N ARG A 102 -19.78 6.64 -9.82
CA ARG A 102 -19.74 6.08 -11.17
C ARG A 102 -19.98 7.15 -12.22
N ARG A 103 -19.00 7.34 -13.11
CA ARG A 103 -19.12 8.03 -14.38
C ARG A 103 -19.50 7.01 -15.46
N LYS A 104 -20.58 7.24 -16.18
CA LYS A 104 -21.06 6.34 -17.24
C LYS A 104 -20.05 6.19 -18.37
N GLY A 105 -19.94 4.98 -18.91
CA GLY A 105 -19.32 4.71 -20.19
C GLY A 105 -20.28 4.86 -21.36
N SER A 106 -19.83 4.63 -22.58
CA SER A 106 -20.72 4.49 -23.73
C SER A 106 -21.52 3.18 -23.68
N ASP A 107 -20.97 2.15 -23.05
CA ASP A 107 -21.67 0.93 -22.66
C ASP A 107 -21.65 0.78 -21.12
N ASP A 108 -22.72 1.27 -20.49
CA ASP A 108 -22.83 1.27 -19.04
C ASP A 108 -23.13 -0.12 -18.43
N SER A 109 -23.38 -1.14 -19.27
CA SER A 109 -23.54 -2.53 -18.86
C SER A 109 -22.22 -3.25 -18.60
N LEU A 110 -21.11 -2.72 -19.10
CA LEU A 110 -19.78 -3.30 -18.92
C LEU A 110 -19.27 -3.12 -17.47
N PRO A 111 -18.39 -4.02 -17.01
CA PRO A 111 -17.71 -3.86 -15.72
C PRO A 111 -16.90 -2.55 -15.69
N PRO A 112 -16.95 -1.77 -14.60
CA PRO A 112 -16.22 -0.53 -14.52
C PRO A 112 -14.70 -0.75 -14.41
N VAL A 113 -13.92 0.19 -14.89
CA VAL A 113 -12.56 0.40 -14.42
C VAL A 113 -12.66 1.19 -13.12
N MET A 114 -12.26 0.57 -12.02
CA MET A 114 -12.33 1.17 -10.69
C MET A 114 -11.00 1.83 -10.34
N VAL A 115 -11.07 2.99 -9.71
CA VAL A 115 -9.90 3.76 -9.30
C VAL A 115 -10.18 4.44 -7.97
N GLY A 116 -9.27 4.40 -7.03
CA GLY A 116 -9.52 5.01 -5.72
C GLY A 116 -8.52 4.62 -4.65
N SER A 117 -8.86 4.95 -3.42
CA SER A 117 -8.12 4.71 -2.18
C SER A 117 -9.02 5.02 -0.98
N HIS A 118 -8.50 5.57 0.11
CA HIS A 118 -9.22 5.89 1.35
C HIS A 118 -9.11 7.38 1.73
N LEU A 119 -9.93 7.80 2.68
CA LEU A 119 -9.89 9.16 3.26
C LEU A 119 -9.65 9.15 4.77
N ASP A 120 -9.82 8.01 5.45
CA ASP A 120 -9.44 7.90 6.87
C ASP A 120 -7.92 7.98 7.03
N THR A 121 -7.48 8.42 8.20
CA THR A 121 -6.06 8.67 8.49
C THR A 121 -5.63 8.02 9.80
N GLN A 122 -4.33 7.94 10.03
CA GLN A 122 -3.76 7.70 11.36
C GLN A 122 -4.12 8.84 12.33
N PRO A 123 -4.02 8.63 13.67
CA PRO A 123 -4.27 9.71 14.67
C PRO A 123 -3.35 10.91 14.49
N THR A 124 -2.13 10.69 13.99
CA THR A 124 -1.15 11.72 13.64
C THR A 124 -0.75 11.55 12.17
N GLY A 125 -1.76 11.48 11.28
CA GLY A 125 -1.58 11.21 9.87
C GLY A 125 -1.16 12.43 9.05
N GLY A 126 -0.85 12.17 7.79
CA GLY A 126 -0.52 13.18 6.80
C GLY A 126 -1.72 13.70 6.03
N LYS A 127 -1.43 14.52 5.01
CA LYS A 127 -2.44 15.14 4.14
C LYS A 127 -2.71 14.32 2.87
N PHE A 128 -1.81 13.41 2.51
CA PHE A 128 -1.76 12.80 1.17
C PHE A 128 -2.01 11.30 1.19
N ASP A 129 -1.69 10.64 2.31
CA ASP A 129 -1.94 9.22 2.53
C ASP A 129 -3.41 8.88 2.25
N GLY A 130 -3.65 7.98 1.28
CA GLY A 130 -4.97 7.62 0.76
C GLY A 130 -5.70 8.74 0.02
N ALA A 131 -5.71 9.95 0.59
CA ALA A 131 -6.41 11.11 0.02
C ALA A 131 -5.94 11.44 -1.40
N LEU A 132 -4.65 11.26 -1.71
CA LEU A 132 -4.10 11.44 -3.05
C LEU A 132 -4.81 10.56 -4.08
N GLY A 133 -5.00 9.28 -3.80
CA GLY A 133 -5.65 8.33 -4.71
C GLY A 133 -7.11 8.67 -4.97
N VAL A 134 -7.85 9.06 -3.93
CA VAL A 134 -9.27 9.44 -4.07
C VAL A 134 -9.42 10.75 -4.84
N MET A 135 -8.59 11.77 -4.55
CA MET A 135 -8.65 13.07 -5.25
C MET A 135 -8.16 12.94 -6.69
N ALA A 136 -7.16 12.11 -6.97
CA ALA A 136 -6.71 11.82 -8.33
C ALA A 136 -7.81 11.13 -9.14
N ALA A 137 -8.51 10.17 -8.56
CA ALA A 137 -9.65 9.51 -9.21
C ALA A 137 -10.76 10.52 -9.59
N LEU A 138 -11.08 11.45 -8.70
CA LEU A 138 -12.03 12.52 -8.97
C LEU A 138 -11.52 13.48 -10.07
N GLU A 139 -10.23 13.82 -10.04
CA GLU A 139 -9.63 14.68 -11.06
C GLU A 139 -9.62 14.04 -12.44
N ILE A 140 -9.43 12.73 -12.54
CA ILE A 140 -9.56 11.98 -13.80
C ILE A 140 -10.97 12.16 -14.39
N VAL A 141 -12.01 11.97 -13.57
CA VAL A 141 -13.40 12.15 -14.01
C VAL A 141 -13.64 13.58 -14.50
N ARG A 142 -13.19 14.59 -13.75
CA ARG A 142 -13.31 16.01 -14.12
C ARG A 142 -12.57 16.33 -15.42
N THR A 143 -11.35 15.80 -15.59
CA THR A 143 -10.57 15.97 -16.81
C THR A 143 -11.25 15.35 -18.03
N LEU A 144 -11.83 14.15 -17.90
CA LEU A 144 -12.59 13.52 -18.97
C LEU A 144 -13.83 14.32 -19.36
N ASN A 145 -14.48 15.00 -18.39
CA ASN A 145 -15.59 15.88 -18.66
C ASN A 145 -15.15 17.16 -19.38
N ASP A 146 -14.03 17.78 -18.96
CA ASP A 146 -13.47 18.97 -19.60
C ASP A 146 -13.08 18.71 -21.06
N LEU A 147 -12.63 17.50 -21.37
CA LEU A 147 -12.19 17.08 -22.70
C LEU A 147 -13.33 16.45 -23.54
N ASP A 148 -14.52 16.33 -23.00
CA ASP A 148 -15.67 15.57 -23.61
C ASP A 148 -15.31 14.18 -24.08
N VAL A 149 -14.37 13.50 -23.38
CA VAL A 149 -13.94 12.13 -23.70
C VAL A 149 -14.92 11.12 -23.11
N LYS A 150 -15.48 10.25 -23.95
CA LYS A 150 -16.30 9.12 -23.54
C LYS A 150 -15.46 7.85 -23.52
N THR A 151 -15.45 7.15 -22.38
CA THR A 151 -14.83 5.84 -22.25
C THR A 151 -15.84 4.75 -22.60
N ARG A 152 -15.37 3.63 -23.15
CA ARG A 152 -16.24 2.48 -23.41
C ARG A 152 -16.76 1.87 -22.13
N HIS A 153 -15.85 1.49 -21.21
CA HIS A 153 -16.23 1.06 -19.87
C HIS A 153 -16.55 2.25 -18.97
N PRO A 154 -17.48 2.10 -18.02
CA PRO A 154 -17.65 3.08 -16.96
C PRO A 154 -16.37 3.24 -16.14
N ILE A 155 -16.15 4.44 -15.58
CA ILE A 155 -15.13 4.68 -14.56
C ILE A 155 -15.82 4.83 -13.22
N GLU A 156 -15.31 4.14 -12.21
CA GLU A 156 -15.89 4.16 -10.88
C GLU A 156 -14.82 4.52 -9.83
N ILE A 157 -15.06 5.63 -9.14
CA ILE A 157 -14.20 6.04 -8.03
C ILE A 157 -14.60 5.23 -6.81
N ALA A 158 -13.65 4.54 -6.16
CA ALA A 158 -13.85 3.85 -4.91
C ALA A 158 -13.20 4.63 -3.76
N MET A 159 -13.98 4.95 -2.73
CA MET A 159 -13.48 5.45 -1.46
C MET A 159 -13.78 4.40 -0.38
N TRP A 160 -12.73 3.70 0.04
CA TRP A 160 -12.84 2.60 0.98
C TRP A 160 -12.99 3.07 2.43
N THR A 161 -13.70 2.30 3.24
CA THR A 161 -13.90 2.55 4.66
C THR A 161 -12.91 1.77 5.49
N ASN A 162 -12.24 2.42 6.44
CA ASN A 162 -11.35 1.80 7.42
C ASN A 162 -10.18 1.06 6.76
N GLU A 163 -9.47 1.76 5.87
CA GLU A 163 -8.23 1.22 5.29
C GLU A 163 -7.13 1.17 6.34
N GLU A 164 -6.93 2.25 7.08
CA GLU A 164 -5.86 2.44 8.05
C GLU A 164 -5.93 1.49 9.27
N GLY A 165 -7.13 1.06 9.64
CA GLY A 165 -7.31 0.17 10.80
C GLY A 165 -6.97 0.82 12.15
N SER A 166 -6.63 2.09 12.17
CA SER A 166 -6.15 2.79 13.37
C SER A 166 -7.21 2.97 14.46
N ARG A 167 -8.49 3.06 14.08
CA ARG A 167 -9.61 3.04 15.03
C ARG A 167 -10.20 1.65 15.20
N PHE A 168 -10.37 0.91 14.09
CA PHE A 168 -10.94 -0.44 14.09
C PHE A 168 -9.96 -1.41 13.40
N ALA A 169 -9.24 -2.21 14.16
CA ALA A 169 -8.38 -3.23 13.61
C ALA A 169 -9.18 -4.46 13.15
N PRO A 170 -8.82 -5.11 12.03
CA PRO A 170 -7.64 -4.87 11.22
C PRO A 170 -7.80 -3.73 10.20
N ALA A 171 -6.69 -3.34 9.56
CA ALA A 171 -6.66 -2.45 8.40
C ALA A 171 -7.37 -3.06 7.17
N MET A 172 -7.65 -2.23 6.14
CA MET A 172 -8.24 -2.62 4.86
C MET A 172 -9.56 -3.41 5.03
N THR A 173 -10.37 -3.04 6.05
CA THR A 173 -11.54 -3.84 6.42
C THR A 173 -12.59 -3.89 5.31
N ALA A 174 -12.93 -2.75 4.69
CA ALA A 174 -14.00 -2.70 3.70
C ALA A 174 -13.58 -3.37 2.38
N SER A 175 -12.39 -3.14 1.89
CA SER A 175 -11.87 -3.86 0.70
C SER A 175 -11.71 -5.36 0.96
N GLY A 176 -11.38 -5.75 2.20
CA GLY A 176 -11.34 -7.14 2.62
C GLY A 176 -12.71 -7.82 2.58
N VAL A 177 -13.78 -7.11 2.97
CA VAL A 177 -15.17 -7.60 2.82
C VAL A 177 -15.58 -7.64 1.36
N PHE A 178 -15.24 -6.59 0.59
CA PHE A 178 -15.54 -6.52 -0.85
C PHE A 178 -14.92 -7.69 -1.61
N ALA A 179 -13.69 -8.05 -1.28
CA ALA A 179 -12.97 -9.18 -1.87
C ALA A 179 -13.38 -10.56 -1.30
N GLY A 180 -14.32 -10.62 -0.36
CA GLY A 180 -14.78 -11.86 0.26
C GLY A 180 -13.78 -12.53 1.21
N VAL A 181 -12.75 -11.79 1.64
CA VAL A 181 -11.74 -12.26 2.61
C VAL A 181 -12.26 -12.15 4.03
N LEU A 182 -12.98 -11.07 4.32
CA LEU A 182 -13.65 -10.83 5.60
C LEU A 182 -15.16 -11.00 5.41
N LYS A 183 -15.82 -11.54 6.43
CA LYS A 183 -17.28 -11.64 6.43
C LYS A 183 -17.87 -10.30 6.88
N LEU A 184 -18.89 -9.84 6.17
CA LEU A 184 -19.55 -8.56 6.46
C LEU A 184 -20.06 -8.49 7.91
N GLU A 185 -20.72 -9.56 8.36
CA GLU A 185 -21.35 -9.60 9.71
C GLU A 185 -20.30 -9.52 10.81
N ASP A 186 -19.11 -10.10 10.59
CA ASP A 186 -17.99 -10.06 11.53
C ASP A 186 -17.34 -8.67 11.50
N ALA A 187 -17.14 -8.11 10.31
CA ALA A 187 -16.58 -6.77 10.12
C ALA A 187 -17.43 -5.67 10.79
N LEU A 188 -18.75 -5.74 10.65
CA LEU A 188 -19.67 -4.78 11.28
C LEU A 188 -19.66 -4.82 12.83
N ARG A 189 -19.19 -5.93 13.42
CA ARG A 189 -19.06 -6.12 14.89
C ARG A 189 -17.69 -5.76 15.44
N ILE A 190 -16.72 -5.41 14.59
CA ILE A 190 -15.41 -4.97 15.04
C ILE A 190 -15.59 -3.74 15.94
N LYS A 191 -14.87 -3.73 17.07
CA LYS A 191 -14.97 -2.69 18.09
C LYS A 191 -13.70 -1.85 18.15
N ASP A 192 -13.90 -0.55 18.39
CA ASP A 192 -12.80 0.32 18.79
C ASP A 192 -12.45 0.15 20.29
N VAL A 193 -11.46 0.91 20.74
CA VAL A 193 -10.99 0.85 22.14
C VAL A 193 -12.06 1.26 23.17
N ASP A 194 -13.08 2.02 22.74
CA ASP A 194 -14.22 2.44 23.57
C ASP A 194 -15.38 1.43 23.52
N GLY A 195 -15.25 0.35 22.74
CA GLY A 195 -16.25 -0.70 22.57
C GLY A 195 -17.35 -0.37 21.56
N ARG A 196 -17.20 0.68 20.72
CA ARG A 196 -18.15 1.05 19.68
C ARG A 196 -17.95 0.17 18.46
N GLU A 197 -19.03 -0.32 17.85
CA GLU A 197 -18.97 -1.19 16.69
C GLU A 197 -18.98 -0.40 15.37
N ILE A 198 -18.27 -0.89 14.33
CA ILE A 198 -18.29 -0.32 12.97
C ILE A 198 -19.73 -0.12 12.50
N GLY A 199 -20.59 -1.13 12.60
CA GLY A 199 -21.97 -1.06 12.16
C GLY A 199 -22.79 0.04 12.83
N ALA A 200 -22.61 0.22 14.15
CA ALA A 200 -23.27 1.28 14.91
C ALA A 200 -22.75 2.68 14.52
N GLU A 201 -21.45 2.82 14.31
CA GLU A 201 -20.85 4.08 13.90
C GLU A 201 -21.22 4.46 12.46
N LEU A 202 -21.33 3.51 11.55
CA LEU A 202 -21.86 3.73 10.20
C LEU A 202 -23.30 4.28 10.23
N GLN A 203 -24.14 3.72 11.07
CA GLN A 203 -25.51 4.24 11.26
C GLN A 203 -25.49 5.65 11.87
N ARG A 204 -24.66 5.88 12.90
CA ARG A 204 -24.55 7.16 13.58
C ARG A 204 -24.16 8.30 12.63
N ILE A 205 -23.19 8.05 11.73
CA ILE A 205 -22.75 9.08 10.78
C ILE A 205 -23.59 9.13 9.50
N GLY A 206 -24.57 8.21 9.33
CA GLY A 206 -25.48 8.19 8.18
C GLY A 206 -24.88 7.58 6.91
N TYR A 207 -23.84 6.75 7.04
CA TYR A 207 -23.18 6.07 5.92
C TYR A 207 -23.31 4.54 5.94
N ALA A 208 -24.25 3.99 6.70
CA ALA A 208 -24.68 2.61 6.53
C ALA A 208 -25.53 2.52 5.23
N GLY A 209 -24.88 2.22 4.11
CA GLY A 209 -25.54 2.07 2.82
C GLY A 209 -26.34 0.76 2.73
N ASP A 210 -27.07 0.61 1.65
CA ASP A 210 -27.93 -0.55 1.33
C ASP A 210 -27.37 -1.43 0.21
N ALA A 211 -26.38 -0.93 -0.54
CA ALA A 211 -25.78 -1.68 -1.62
C ALA A 211 -24.99 -2.90 -1.10
N PRO A 212 -25.02 -4.03 -1.83
CA PRO A 212 -24.19 -5.19 -1.51
C PRO A 212 -22.70 -4.85 -1.50
N VAL A 213 -21.93 -5.47 -0.59
CA VAL A 213 -20.47 -5.31 -0.55
C VAL A 213 -19.86 -6.36 -1.47
N GLY A 214 -19.19 -5.92 -2.53
CA GLY A 214 -18.54 -6.84 -3.49
C GLY A 214 -19.54 -7.68 -4.31
N GLY A 215 -19.08 -8.84 -4.78
CA GLY A 215 -19.91 -9.78 -5.55
C GLY A 215 -20.28 -9.29 -6.96
N ARG A 216 -19.63 -8.25 -7.47
CA ARG A 216 -19.84 -7.68 -8.80
C ARG A 216 -18.54 -7.62 -9.60
N PRO A 217 -18.61 -7.73 -10.93
CA PRO A 217 -17.42 -7.69 -11.76
C PRO A 217 -16.80 -6.30 -11.77
N VAL A 218 -15.46 -6.27 -11.75
CA VAL A 218 -14.62 -5.09 -11.92
C VAL A 218 -13.64 -5.38 -13.06
N ARG A 219 -13.52 -4.47 -14.04
CA ARG A 219 -12.64 -4.64 -15.19
C ARG A 219 -11.17 -4.63 -14.80
N ALA A 220 -10.82 -3.64 -13.99
CA ALA A 220 -9.52 -3.47 -13.36
C ALA A 220 -9.64 -2.50 -12.18
N PHE A 221 -8.69 -2.55 -11.25
CA PHE A 221 -8.55 -1.59 -10.15
C PHE A 221 -7.18 -0.90 -10.22
N PHE A 222 -7.17 0.41 -10.07
CA PHE A 222 -5.95 1.20 -9.99
C PHE A 222 -5.95 2.09 -8.75
N GLU A 223 -4.80 2.19 -8.09
CA GLU A 223 -4.61 3.03 -6.91
C GLU A 223 -3.36 3.89 -7.06
N LEU A 224 -3.50 5.21 -6.95
CA LEU A 224 -2.39 6.14 -6.82
C LEU A 224 -2.12 6.39 -5.34
N HIS A 225 -0.86 6.29 -4.94
CA HIS A 225 -0.47 6.50 -3.56
C HIS A 225 0.88 7.20 -3.46
N ILE A 226 1.20 7.80 -2.33
CA ILE A 226 2.57 8.19 -2.00
C ILE A 226 3.39 6.92 -1.70
N GLU A 227 4.69 6.95 -1.97
CA GLU A 227 5.56 5.78 -1.71
C GLU A 227 5.60 5.37 -0.23
N GLN A 228 5.42 6.32 0.69
CA GLN A 228 5.61 6.13 2.13
C GLN A 228 7.03 5.67 2.49
N GLY A 229 7.97 5.89 1.59
CA GLY A 229 9.36 5.53 1.67
C GLY A 229 10.24 6.55 0.92
N PRO A 230 11.56 6.51 1.11
CA PRO A 230 12.47 7.54 0.61
C PRO A 230 13.03 7.27 -0.78
N ILE A 231 12.77 6.10 -1.39
CA ILE A 231 13.54 5.60 -2.53
C ILE A 231 13.35 6.48 -3.77
N LEU A 232 12.11 6.83 -4.09
CA LEU A 232 11.82 7.63 -5.29
C LEU A 232 12.40 9.04 -5.19
N GLU A 233 12.29 9.68 -4.01
CA GLU A 233 12.89 10.99 -3.80
C GLU A 233 14.41 10.94 -3.85
N GLU A 234 15.05 9.99 -3.16
CA GLU A 234 16.51 9.85 -3.13
C GLU A 234 17.10 9.55 -4.51
N GLU A 235 16.41 8.79 -5.34
CA GLU A 235 16.86 8.47 -6.70
C GLU A 235 16.42 9.51 -7.74
N GLY A 236 15.60 10.50 -7.38
CA GLY A 236 15.07 11.51 -8.30
C GLY A 236 14.13 10.92 -9.36
N ILE A 237 13.34 9.91 -8.99
CA ILE A 237 12.38 9.19 -9.85
C ILE A 237 10.98 9.78 -9.65
N ASP A 238 10.30 10.09 -10.75
CA ASP A 238 8.95 10.67 -10.71
C ASP A 238 7.87 9.66 -10.33
N ILE A 239 8.00 8.42 -10.84
CA ILE A 239 6.94 7.39 -10.77
C ILE A 239 7.51 6.04 -10.33
N GLY A 240 6.96 5.50 -9.25
CA GLY A 240 7.09 4.10 -8.90
C GLY A 240 6.02 3.26 -9.61
N VAL A 241 6.47 2.34 -10.47
CA VAL A 241 5.58 1.33 -11.05
C VAL A 241 5.50 0.18 -10.07
N VAL A 242 4.39 0.09 -9.34
CA VAL A 242 4.27 -0.90 -8.25
C VAL A 242 3.93 -2.27 -8.84
N THR A 243 4.83 -3.21 -8.64
CA THR A 243 4.71 -4.58 -9.21
C THR A 243 4.11 -5.59 -8.25
N ALA A 244 4.19 -5.31 -6.94
CA ALA A 244 3.67 -6.17 -5.89
C ALA A 244 3.53 -5.40 -4.58
N ALA A 245 2.82 -5.97 -3.61
CA ALA A 245 2.89 -5.59 -2.20
C ALA A 245 3.59 -6.69 -1.38
N ASN A 246 4.35 -6.28 -0.36
CA ASN A 246 5.05 -7.19 0.54
C ASN A 246 4.09 -8.12 1.27
N GLY A 247 4.53 -9.36 1.46
CA GLY A 247 3.97 -10.22 2.50
C GLY A 247 4.41 -9.74 3.88
N GLN A 248 3.61 -10.02 4.89
CA GLN A 248 3.84 -9.61 6.28
C GLN A 248 3.60 -10.77 7.22
N LYS A 249 4.44 -10.87 8.26
CA LYS A 249 4.20 -11.77 9.39
C LYS A 249 4.44 -11.01 10.69
N TRP A 250 3.40 -10.95 11.52
CA TRP A 250 3.48 -10.30 12.83
C TRP A 250 3.40 -11.31 13.94
N TYR A 251 4.25 -11.13 14.94
CA TYR A 251 4.33 -12.00 16.08
C TYR A 251 4.21 -11.24 17.39
N GLU A 252 3.53 -11.86 18.36
CA GLU A 252 3.57 -11.51 19.77
C GLU A 252 4.39 -12.56 20.50
N ILE A 253 5.40 -12.14 21.26
CA ILE A 253 6.29 -13.04 21.98
C ILE A 253 6.28 -12.64 23.46
N THR A 254 5.99 -13.60 24.34
CA THR A 254 6.13 -13.43 25.77
C THR A 254 7.25 -14.32 26.28
N LEU A 255 8.27 -13.72 26.92
CA LEU A 255 9.34 -14.43 27.60
C LEU A 255 9.04 -14.49 29.09
N THR A 256 9.27 -15.67 29.70
CA THR A 256 9.09 -15.88 31.14
C THR A 256 10.39 -16.42 31.75
N GLY A 257 10.89 -15.68 32.72
CA GLY A 257 12.05 -16.00 33.55
C GLY A 257 11.71 -16.04 35.02
N VAL A 258 12.57 -15.42 35.87
CA VAL A 258 12.35 -15.34 37.33
C VAL A 258 12.76 -13.96 37.82
N GLU A 259 11.80 -13.28 38.43
CA GLU A 259 12.07 -12.02 39.12
C GLU A 259 13.00 -12.26 40.33
N SER A 260 14.06 -11.48 40.40
CA SER A 260 15.04 -11.63 41.45
C SER A 260 15.72 -10.28 41.76
N HIS A 261 16.28 -10.13 42.95
CA HIS A 261 17.00 -8.94 43.31
C HIS A 261 18.32 -8.81 42.49
N ALA A 262 18.53 -7.67 41.85
CA ALA A 262 19.64 -7.46 40.91
C ALA A 262 21.02 -7.53 41.56
N GLY A 263 21.14 -7.16 42.84
CA GLY A 263 22.42 -7.17 43.60
C GLY A 263 22.86 -8.56 44.04
N PRO A 264 22.14 -9.26 44.95
CA PRO A 264 22.60 -10.53 45.52
C PRO A 264 22.41 -11.74 44.61
N THR A 265 21.66 -11.64 43.50
CA THR A 265 21.46 -12.81 42.62
C THR A 265 22.66 -13.01 41.71
N PRO A 266 23.45 -14.09 41.85
CA PRO A 266 24.62 -14.36 41.05
C PRO A 266 24.26 -14.52 39.55
N MET A 267 25.16 -14.10 38.64
CA MET A 267 24.94 -14.12 37.19
C MET A 267 24.52 -15.49 36.65
N ASN A 268 25.14 -16.57 37.12
CA ASN A 268 24.85 -17.94 36.68
C ASN A 268 23.49 -18.48 37.15
N ARG A 269 22.83 -17.83 38.10
CA ARG A 269 21.51 -18.19 38.64
C ARG A 269 20.37 -17.43 37.98
N ARG A 270 20.67 -16.38 37.20
CA ARG A 270 19.66 -15.52 36.58
C ARG A 270 18.87 -16.21 35.48
N ARG A 271 17.59 -15.91 35.44
CA ARG A 271 16.66 -16.21 34.33
C ARG A 271 16.04 -14.90 33.91
N ASP A 272 16.83 -14.09 33.23
CA ASP A 272 16.57 -12.68 32.93
C ASP A 272 15.81 -12.59 31.60
N ALA A 273 14.50 -12.30 31.69
CA ALA A 273 13.62 -12.19 30.52
C ALA A 273 13.99 -10.99 29.64
N LEU A 274 14.52 -9.89 30.21
CA LEU A 274 14.91 -8.71 29.44
C LEU A 274 16.19 -8.97 28.64
N LEU A 275 17.15 -9.72 29.18
CA LEU A 275 18.33 -10.16 28.41
C LEU A 275 17.91 -11.07 27.24
N GLY A 276 16.93 -11.94 27.44
CA GLY A 276 16.39 -12.76 26.36
C GLY A 276 15.74 -11.91 25.26
N ALA A 277 14.94 -10.92 25.65
CA ALA A 277 14.29 -10.01 24.71
C ALA A 277 15.31 -9.16 23.92
N ALA A 278 16.34 -8.64 24.56
CA ALA A 278 17.42 -7.90 23.88
C ALA A 278 18.12 -8.74 22.78
N ARG A 279 18.37 -10.04 23.07
CA ARG A 279 18.92 -10.96 22.07
C ARG A 279 17.97 -11.27 20.92
N ILE A 280 16.64 -11.27 21.18
CA ILE A 280 15.65 -11.41 20.12
C ILE A 280 15.62 -10.16 19.23
N VAL A 281 15.74 -8.96 19.80
CA VAL A 281 15.83 -7.72 19.01
C VAL A 281 17.04 -7.76 18.06
N GLU A 282 18.21 -8.16 18.55
CA GLU A 282 19.40 -8.34 17.70
C GLU A 282 19.19 -9.43 16.64
N LEU A 283 18.58 -10.56 17.00
CA LEU A 283 18.27 -11.63 16.07
C LEU A 283 17.34 -11.13 14.94
N VAL A 284 16.28 -10.42 15.27
CA VAL A 284 15.31 -9.85 14.30
C VAL A 284 16.02 -8.91 13.34
N ASN A 285 16.87 -8.02 13.85
CA ASN A 285 17.67 -7.12 13.04
C ASN A 285 18.61 -7.89 12.10
N ALA A 286 19.31 -8.91 12.61
CA ALA A 286 20.20 -9.74 11.81
C ALA A 286 19.46 -10.53 10.72
N ILE A 287 18.25 -11.03 11.01
CA ILE A 287 17.40 -11.70 10.02
C ILE A 287 17.03 -10.72 8.89
N GLY A 288 16.64 -9.47 9.22
CA GLY A 288 16.38 -8.44 8.23
C GLY A 288 17.56 -8.25 7.29
N HIS A 289 18.74 -7.97 7.85
CA HIS A 289 19.96 -7.76 7.05
C HIS A 289 20.40 -8.98 6.23
N ALA A 290 20.11 -10.20 6.67
CA ALA A 290 20.39 -11.41 5.89
C ALA A 290 19.55 -11.52 4.59
N HIS A 291 18.50 -10.70 4.46
CA HIS A 291 17.59 -10.66 3.32
C HIS A 291 17.56 -9.28 2.63
N ASP A 292 18.55 -8.40 2.91
CA ASP A 292 18.72 -7.10 2.22
C ASP A 292 18.74 -7.26 0.69
N PRO A 293 18.30 -6.27 -0.07
CA PRO A 293 17.70 -4.99 0.36
C PRO A 293 16.16 -5.04 0.48
N ALA A 294 15.54 -6.21 0.27
CA ALA A 294 14.09 -6.32 0.10
C ALA A 294 13.33 -6.57 1.41
N ALA A 295 14.03 -6.99 2.49
CA ALA A 295 13.41 -7.30 3.76
C ALA A 295 13.28 -6.08 4.68
N CYS A 296 12.16 -6.02 5.43
CA CYS A 296 12.07 -5.22 6.63
C CYS A 296 11.84 -6.14 7.84
N ALA A 297 12.50 -5.83 8.96
CA ALA A 297 12.39 -6.60 10.19
C ALA A 297 12.47 -5.66 11.41
N THR A 298 11.41 -5.66 12.22
CA THR A 298 11.27 -4.68 13.30
C THR A 298 10.74 -5.31 14.58
N CYS A 299 11.31 -4.92 15.73
CA CYS A 299 10.68 -5.09 17.03
C CYS A 299 10.05 -3.75 17.44
N GLY A 300 8.73 -3.60 17.23
CA GLY A 300 8.03 -2.34 17.43
C GLY A 300 7.59 -2.04 18.87
N MET A 301 7.52 -3.07 19.73
CA MET A 301 7.08 -2.94 21.12
C MET A 301 7.89 -3.85 22.03
N ILE A 302 8.23 -3.35 23.23
CA ILE A 302 8.80 -4.12 24.31
C ILE A 302 8.25 -3.65 25.66
N GLN A 303 7.77 -4.56 26.49
CA GLN A 303 7.25 -4.27 27.82
C GLN A 303 7.86 -5.24 28.83
N ALA A 304 8.64 -4.69 29.77
CA ALA A 304 9.28 -5.46 30.84
C ALA A 304 8.48 -5.40 32.13
N HIS A 305 8.42 -6.51 32.88
CA HIS A 305 7.79 -6.59 34.18
C HIS A 305 8.75 -7.18 35.21
N PRO A 306 8.87 -6.59 36.39
CA PRO A 306 8.10 -5.50 36.97
C PRO A 306 8.58 -4.09 36.60
N ASN A 307 9.59 -3.95 35.70
CA ASN A 307 10.14 -2.68 35.26
C ASN A 307 10.72 -1.82 36.41
N SER A 308 11.52 -2.44 37.24
CA SER A 308 12.15 -1.82 38.39
C SER A 308 13.67 -1.85 38.30
N ARG A 309 14.34 -0.77 38.73
CA ARG A 309 15.80 -0.58 38.55
C ARG A 309 16.70 -1.65 39.18
N ASN A 310 16.24 -2.28 40.27
CA ASN A 310 17.01 -3.24 41.05
C ASN A 310 16.39 -4.65 41.06
N VAL A 311 15.48 -4.94 40.12
CA VAL A 311 14.85 -6.25 39.92
C VAL A 311 15.20 -6.78 38.55
N ILE A 312 15.66 -8.04 38.50
CA ILE A 312 15.81 -8.77 37.25
C ILE A 312 14.42 -9.06 36.70
N PRO A 313 14.06 -8.62 35.47
CA PRO A 313 12.72 -8.82 34.93
C PRO A 313 12.39 -10.30 34.75
N GLY A 314 11.24 -10.70 35.31
CA GLY A 314 10.73 -12.08 35.21
C GLY A 314 9.85 -12.31 33.99
N ARG A 315 9.31 -11.23 33.37
CA ARG A 315 8.48 -11.34 32.17
C ARG A 315 8.77 -10.19 31.21
N VAL A 316 8.82 -10.49 29.92
CA VAL A 316 8.86 -9.49 28.84
C VAL A 316 7.91 -9.88 27.74
N PHE A 317 7.12 -8.91 27.28
CA PHE A 317 6.33 -9.00 26.05
C PHE A 317 7.02 -8.15 24.99
N LEU A 318 7.12 -8.68 23.75
CA LEU A 318 7.60 -7.94 22.60
C LEU A 318 6.87 -8.37 21.32
N THR A 319 6.90 -7.49 20.32
CA THR A 319 6.32 -7.76 18.99
C THR A 319 7.40 -7.80 17.92
N VAL A 320 7.16 -8.59 16.87
CA VAL A 320 8.02 -8.67 15.69
C VAL A 320 7.18 -8.49 14.44
N ASP A 321 7.65 -7.66 13.50
CA ASP A 321 7.10 -7.45 12.16
C ASP A 321 8.17 -7.85 11.13
N PHE A 322 7.85 -8.82 10.28
CA PHE A 322 8.64 -9.18 9.11
C PHE A 322 7.88 -8.86 7.84
N ARG A 323 8.59 -8.26 6.86
CA ARG A 323 8.06 -7.96 5.53
C ARG A 323 9.06 -8.40 4.45
N HIS A 324 8.53 -9.03 3.39
CA HIS A 324 9.34 -9.41 2.22
C HIS A 324 8.44 -9.62 1.00
N PRO A 325 8.88 -9.23 -0.24
CA PRO A 325 8.11 -9.46 -1.47
C PRO A 325 8.09 -10.92 -1.95
N ASP A 326 9.00 -11.75 -1.47
CA ASP A 326 9.11 -13.15 -1.83
C ASP A 326 8.61 -14.04 -0.68
N ALA A 327 7.65 -14.93 -0.98
CA ALA A 327 6.99 -15.78 0.02
C ALA A 327 7.94 -16.82 0.65
N GLU A 328 8.88 -17.37 -0.13
CA GLU A 328 9.83 -18.37 0.38
C GLU A 328 10.84 -17.74 1.33
N ARG A 329 11.31 -16.53 0.98
CA ARG A 329 12.20 -15.76 1.85
C ARG A 329 11.49 -15.32 3.13
N LEU A 330 10.24 -14.86 3.04
CA LEU A 330 9.42 -14.52 4.21
C LEU A 330 9.23 -15.74 5.13
N ALA A 331 8.98 -16.93 4.55
CA ALA A 331 8.93 -18.18 5.31
C ALA A 331 10.29 -18.55 5.90
N GLY A 332 11.39 -18.24 5.21
CA GLY A 332 12.76 -18.38 5.71
C GLY A 332 13.03 -17.51 6.94
N MET A 333 12.56 -16.26 6.94
CA MET A 333 12.65 -15.34 8.07
C MET A 333 11.87 -15.87 9.30
N ASP A 334 10.67 -16.40 9.11
CA ASP A 334 9.88 -17.06 10.17
C ASP A 334 10.65 -18.25 10.77
N LYS A 335 11.20 -19.11 9.91
CA LYS A 335 11.98 -20.28 10.36
C LYS A 335 13.21 -19.85 11.16
N ALA A 336 13.91 -18.82 10.72
CA ALA A 336 15.08 -18.28 11.41
C ALA A 336 14.72 -17.70 12.79
N LEU A 337 13.60 -16.97 12.88
CA LEU A 337 13.11 -16.45 14.16
C LEU A 337 12.79 -17.59 15.14
N ARG A 338 12.06 -18.63 14.72
CA ARG A 338 11.70 -19.76 15.58
C ARG A 338 12.93 -20.48 16.10
N ALA A 339 13.88 -20.79 15.21
CA ALA A 339 15.12 -21.49 15.60
C ALA A 339 15.98 -20.63 16.56
N GLY A 340 16.12 -19.34 16.29
CA GLY A 340 16.88 -18.44 17.14
C GLY A 340 16.21 -18.20 18.50
N LEU A 341 14.88 -18.12 18.53
CA LEU A 341 14.11 -17.99 19.77
C LEU A 341 14.29 -19.23 20.67
N GLU A 342 14.25 -20.44 20.11
CA GLU A 342 14.49 -21.67 20.84
C GLU A 342 15.91 -21.71 21.44
N ASP A 343 16.94 -21.38 20.65
CA ASP A 343 18.33 -21.29 21.12
C ASP A 343 18.51 -20.23 22.23
N ILE A 344 17.93 -19.03 22.05
CA ILE A 344 17.99 -17.96 23.05
C ILE A 344 17.33 -18.42 24.35
N ALA A 345 16.12 -19.01 24.27
CA ALA A 345 15.38 -19.49 25.43
C ALA A 345 16.18 -20.57 26.19
N ALA A 346 16.78 -21.52 25.47
CA ALA A 346 17.62 -22.55 26.07
C ALA A 346 18.84 -21.97 26.80
N ARG A 347 19.59 -21.09 26.13
CA ARG A 347 20.82 -20.47 26.72
C ARG A 347 20.52 -19.53 27.90
N THR A 348 19.35 -18.88 27.89
CA THR A 348 18.94 -17.97 28.96
C THR A 348 18.07 -18.63 30.03
N LYS A 349 17.76 -19.92 29.86
CA LYS A 349 16.89 -20.72 30.74
C LYS A 349 15.49 -20.10 30.89
N LEU A 350 14.98 -19.50 29.81
CA LEU A 350 13.64 -18.92 29.75
C LEU A 350 12.65 -19.92 29.16
N THR A 351 11.37 -19.66 29.43
CA THR A 351 10.27 -20.22 28.64
C THR A 351 9.66 -19.11 27.80
N TYR A 352 8.97 -19.47 26.72
CA TYR A 352 8.32 -18.48 25.86
C TYR A 352 6.98 -18.98 25.34
N ASP A 353 6.11 -18.03 25.03
CA ASP A 353 4.92 -18.22 24.20
C ASP A 353 5.08 -17.30 22.97
N MET A 354 4.77 -17.81 21.78
CA MET A 354 4.84 -17.05 20.52
C MET A 354 3.58 -17.29 19.71
N LYS A 355 2.90 -16.19 19.37
CA LYS A 355 1.71 -16.18 18.51
C LYS A 355 2.03 -15.51 17.20
N LEU A 356 1.62 -16.09 16.09
CA LEU A 356 1.51 -15.45 14.78
C LEU A 356 0.14 -14.73 14.75
N VAL A 357 0.15 -13.41 14.77
CA VAL A 357 -1.08 -12.58 14.85
C VAL A 357 -1.52 -12.05 13.51
N ALA A 358 -0.60 -11.97 12.54
CA ALA A 358 -0.91 -11.67 11.14
C ALA A 358 0.00 -12.47 10.20
N ASP A 359 -0.58 -12.98 9.12
CA ASP A 359 0.13 -13.74 8.08
C ASP A 359 -0.48 -13.37 6.71
N TYR A 360 0.18 -12.45 6.03
CA TYR A 360 -0.22 -12.00 4.71
C TYR A 360 0.82 -12.45 3.69
N ALA A 361 0.37 -13.19 2.66
CA ALA A 361 1.24 -13.54 1.55
C ALA A 361 1.58 -12.31 0.69
N PRO A 362 2.76 -12.26 0.07
CA PRO A 362 3.05 -11.27 -0.94
C PRO A 362 1.98 -11.28 -2.05
N THR A 363 1.60 -10.10 -2.51
CA THR A 363 0.57 -9.95 -3.53
C THR A 363 1.18 -9.37 -4.79
N PRO A 364 1.47 -10.18 -5.83
CA PRO A 364 1.86 -9.66 -7.13
C PRO A 364 0.67 -8.97 -7.80
N PHE A 365 0.92 -7.85 -8.47
CA PHE A 365 -0.09 -7.16 -9.25
C PHE A 365 -0.17 -7.69 -10.69
N ASP A 366 -1.29 -7.39 -11.37
CA ASP A 366 -1.55 -7.88 -12.71
C ASP A 366 -0.56 -7.32 -13.74
N PRO A 367 0.15 -8.16 -14.51
CA PRO A 367 1.18 -7.68 -15.43
C PRO A 367 0.67 -6.72 -16.51
N ALA A 368 -0.59 -6.88 -16.98
CA ALA A 368 -1.16 -6.00 -17.99
C ALA A 368 -1.48 -4.62 -17.40
N CYS A 369 -2.03 -4.57 -16.19
CA CYS A 369 -2.28 -3.32 -15.48
C CYS A 369 -0.97 -2.60 -15.12
N VAL A 370 0.05 -3.33 -14.66
CA VAL A 370 1.39 -2.80 -14.39
C VAL A 370 2.03 -2.24 -15.66
N GLU A 371 1.90 -2.93 -16.80
CA GLU A 371 2.44 -2.44 -18.07
C GLU A 371 1.68 -1.22 -18.60
N ALA A 372 0.35 -1.12 -18.36
CA ALA A 372 -0.41 0.09 -18.69
C ALA A 372 0.13 1.31 -17.93
N VAL A 373 0.45 1.17 -16.63
CA VAL A 373 1.10 2.22 -15.84
C VAL A 373 2.47 2.59 -16.42
N ARG A 374 3.30 1.58 -16.74
CA ARG A 374 4.65 1.80 -17.27
C ARG A 374 4.63 2.49 -18.64
N LYS A 375 3.73 2.09 -19.54
CA LYS A 375 3.51 2.74 -20.85
C LYS A 375 3.05 4.18 -20.67
N ALA A 376 2.09 4.43 -19.78
CA ALA A 376 1.60 5.76 -19.49
C ALA A 376 2.74 6.69 -19.03
N ALA A 377 3.56 6.25 -18.08
CA ALA A 377 4.69 7.04 -17.59
C ALA A 377 5.71 7.34 -18.68
N ARG A 378 6.08 6.34 -19.50
CA ARG A 378 7.00 6.52 -20.66
C ARG A 378 6.45 7.50 -21.70
N ARG A 379 5.15 7.37 -22.08
CA ARG A 379 4.46 8.27 -23.03
C ARG A 379 4.52 9.72 -22.56
N LEU A 380 4.40 9.92 -21.25
CA LEU A 380 4.37 11.23 -20.62
C LEU A 380 5.77 11.80 -20.33
N GLY A 381 6.82 11.01 -20.55
CA GLY A 381 8.22 11.41 -20.35
C GLY A 381 8.68 11.42 -18.91
N TYR A 382 7.96 10.73 -17.99
CA TYR A 382 8.36 10.61 -16.60
C TYR A 382 9.40 9.52 -16.41
N SER A 383 10.35 9.76 -15.51
CA SER A 383 11.28 8.74 -15.02
C SER A 383 10.53 7.68 -14.21
N THR A 384 10.93 6.41 -14.36
CA THR A 384 10.22 5.29 -13.71
C THR A 384 11.16 4.32 -13.05
N ARG A 385 10.69 3.69 -11.97
CA ARG A 385 11.31 2.55 -11.32
C ARG A 385 10.24 1.52 -10.97
N ASP A 386 10.53 0.24 -11.21
CA ASP A 386 9.73 -0.86 -10.66
C ASP A 386 10.00 -0.93 -9.14
N ILE A 387 8.94 -0.97 -8.35
CA ILE A 387 9.01 -0.95 -6.89
C ILE A 387 7.98 -1.90 -6.30
N THR A 388 8.26 -2.42 -5.10
CA THR A 388 7.30 -3.19 -4.30
C THR A 388 6.79 -2.32 -3.16
N SER A 389 5.48 -2.32 -2.91
CA SER A 389 4.95 -1.63 -1.74
C SER A 389 5.39 -2.32 -0.46
N GLY A 390 5.97 -1.55 0.45
CA GLY A 390 6.26 -1.98 1.82
C GLY A 390 5.04 -1.99 2.73
N ALA A 391 3.96 -1.28 2.34
CA ALA A 391 2.72 -1.13 3.10
C ALA A 391 1.59 -2.00 2.53
N GLY A 392 0.53 -2.22 3.34
CA GLY A 392 -0.74 -2.74 2.87
C GLY A 392 -1.55 -1.61 2.23
N HIS A 393 -2.38 -1.93 1.24
CA HIS A 393 -3.29 -1.01 0.56
C HIS A 393 -4.56 -1.76 0.17
N ASP A 394 -5.65 -1.06 -0.11
CA ASP A 394 -6.89 -1.69 -0.61
C ASP A 394 -6.64 -2.49 -1.90
N ALA A 395 -5.67 -2.07 -2.71
CA ALA A 395 -5.19 -2.80 -3.90
C ALA A 395 -4.79 -4.26 -3.60
N VAL A 396 -4.30 -4.57 -2.40
CA VAL A 396 -3.92 -5.95 -2.00
C VAL A 396 -5.13 -6.88 -1.99
N TYR A 397 -6.27 -6.41 -1.47
CA TYR A 397 -7.49 -7.20 -1.50
C TYR A 397 -8.19 -7.14 -2.86
N MET A 398 -8.13 -5.99 -3.53
CA MET A 398 -8.70 -5.86 -4.88
C MET A 398 -8.00 -6.78 -5.89
N ALA A 399 -6.71 -7.03 -5.77
CA ALA A 399 -5.95 -7.98 -6.60
C ALA A 399 -6.48 -9.43 -6.53
N ARG A 400 -7.30 -9.77 -5.54
CA ARG A 400 -7.92 -11.10 -5.43
C ARG A 400 -9.18 -11.25 -6.27
N VAL A 401 -9.79 -10.15 -6.71
CA VAL A 401 -11.09 -10.14 -7.40
C VAL A 401 -11.07 -9.40 -8.73
N ALA A 402 -9.99 -8.64 -9.02
CA ALA A 402 -9.84 -7.91 -10.27
C ALA A 402 -8.35 -7.78 -10.64
N PRO A 403 -8.00 -7.66 -11.94
CA PRO A 403 -6.69 -7.19 -12.36
C PRO A 403 -6.37 -5.84 -11.70
N THR A 404 -5.21 -5.72 -11.07
CA THR A 404 -4.91 -4.56 -10.21
C THR A 404 -3.48 -4.07 -10.43
N ALA A 405 -3.28 -2.75 -10.37
CA ALA A 405 -1.96 -2.13 -10.27
C ALA A 405 -2.02 -0.87 -9.40
N MET A 406 -0.85 -0.43 -8.95
CA MET A 406 -0.68 0.83 -8.22
C MET A 406 0.38 1.70 -8.89
N VAL A 407 0.25 3.00 -8.63
CA VAL A 407 1.22 4.03 -9.02
C VAL A 407 1.73 4.69 -7.75
N PHE A 408 3.04 4.73 -7.56
CA PHE A 408 3.64 5.50 -6.47
C PHE A 408 4.21 6.83 -6.98
N THR A 409 4.12 7.84 -6.12
CA THR A 409 4.82 9.12 -6.26
C THR A 409 5.69 9.36 -5.04
N PRO A 410 6.79 10.15 -5.18
CA PRO A 410 7.62 10.49 -4.03
C PRO A 410 6.83 11.23 -2.94
N CYS A 411 7.28 11.09 -1.71
CA CYS A 411 6.90 11.94 -0.58
C CYS A 411 8.17 12.46 0.10
N VAL A 412 8.09 13.64 0.71
CA VAL A 412 9.25 14.35 1.26
C VAL A 412 9.87 13.55 2.40
N GLY A 413 11.15 13.21 2.25
CA GLY A 413 11.92 12.42 3.22
C GLY A 413 11.39 11.01 3.45
N GLY A 414 10.49 10.51 2.61
CA GLY A 414 9.85 9.21 2.79
C GLY A 414 8.92 9.14 4.01
N ILE A 415 8.53 10.28 4.58
CA ILE A 415 7.74 10.35 5.80
C ILE A 415 6.27 10.11 5.50
N SER A 416 5.66 9.14 6.19
CA SER A 416 4.22 8.91 6.24
C SER A 416 3.78 8.48 7.64
N HIS A 417 2.47 8.39 7.91
CA HIS A 417 1.88 8.16 9.25
C HIS A 417 2.38 9.17 10.29
N ASN A 418 2.66 10.38 9.84
CA ASN A 418 3.24 11.47 10.62
C ASN A 418 2.66 12.80 10.16
N GLU A 419 2.45 13.72 11.09
CA GLU A 419 1.94 15.07 10.80
C GLU A 419 2.89 15.90 9.92
N ALA A 420 4.18 15.49 9.79
CA ALA A 420 5.18 16.10 8.91
C ALA A 420 5.17 15.56 7.48
N GLU A 421 4.27 14.62 7.15
CA GLU A 421 4.12 14.11 5.79
C GLU A 421 3.88 15.24 4.81
N ASP A 422 4.66 15.27 3.74
CA ASP A 422 4.52 16.29 2.69
C ASP A 422 4.87 15.73 1.31
N MET A 423 4.38 16.40 0.27
CA MET A 423 4.73 16.10 -1.12
C MET A 423 4.72 17.37 -1.96
N LYS A 424 5.39 17.35 -3.11
CA LYS A 424 5.39 18.45 -4.06
C LYS A 424 4.18 18.39 -4.99
N PRO A 425 3.55 19.51 -5.35
CA PRO A 425 2.41 19.53 -6.28
C PRO A 425 2.70 18.84 -7.63
N GLU A 426 3.93 18.97 -8.13
CA GLU A 426 4.37 18.34 -9.38
C GLU A 426 4.39 16.81 -9.29
N TRP A 427 4.68 16.21 -8.14
CA TRP A 427 4.63 14.76 -7.93
C TRP A 427 3.18 14.25 -7.95
N ALA A 428 2.28 14.96 -7.27
CA ALA A 428 0.84 14.64 -7.32
C ALA A 428 0.31 14.68 -8.75
N ALA A 429 0.70 15.72 -9.51
CA ALA A 429 0.30 15.87 -10.91
C ALA A 429 0.88 14.78 -11.80
N ALA A 430 2.15 14.40 -11.61
CA ALA A 430 2.81 13.31 -12.36
C ALA A 430 2.08 11.99 -12.15
N GLY A 431 1.85 11.60 -10.90
CA GLY A 431 1.14 10.37 -10.55
C GLY A 431 -0.29 10.35 -11.11
N CYS A 432 -1.04 11.45 -10.95
CA CYS A 432 -2.40 11.56 -11.46
C CYS A 432 -2.45 11.50 -13.02
N ASN A 433 -1.49 12.10 -13.72
CA ASN A 433 -1.39 11.99 -15.18
C ASN A 433 -1.16 10.53 -15.62
N VAL A 434 -0.22 9.83 -14.98
CA VAL A 434 0.07 8.41 -15.29
C VAL A 434 -1.15 7.55 -14.99
N LEU A 435 -1.77 7.73 -13.83
CA LEU A 435 -3.00 7.03 -13.47
C LEU A 435 -4.11 7.26 -14.50
N ALA A 436 -4.33 8.52 -14.92
CA ALA A 436 -5.36 8.86 -15.89
C ALA A 436 -5.18 8.13 -17.23
N HIS A 437 -3.95 8.09 -17.74
CA HIS A 437 -3.65 7.39 -18.99
C HIS A 437 -3.82 5.86 -18.85
N ALA A 438 -3.37 5.25 -17.76
CA ALA A 438 -3.54 3.82 -17.51
C ALA A 438 -5.04 3.42 -17.39
N VAL A 439 -5.82 4.24 -16.67
CA VAL A 439 -7.27 4.05 -16.52
C VAL A 439 -7.99 4.16 -17.85
N ILE A 440 -7.68 5.18 -18.66
CA ILE A 440 -8.33 5.40 -19.96
C ILE A 440 -7.95 4.33 -20.98
N GLU A 441 -6.68 3.92 -21.03
CA GLU A 441 -6.24 2.81 -21.88
C GLU A 441 -7.01 1.52 -21.54
N THR A 442 -7.22 1.25 -20.25
CA THR A 442 -7.94 0.06 -19.78
C THR A 442 -9.45 0.15 -20.01
N ALA A 443 -10.03 1.36 -19.90
CA ALA A 443 -11.46 1.59 -20.12
C ALA A 443 -11.84 1.64 -21.60
N GLY A 444 -10.87 1.92 -22.49
CA GLY A 444 -11.08 2.16 -23.91
C GLY A 444 -11.79 3.51 -24.16
N ILE A 445 -11.45 4.19 -25.23
CA ILE A 445 -12.13 5.40 -25.69
C ILE A 445 -13.20 4.99 -26.70
N ASP A 446 -14.39 5.59 -26.61
CA ASP A 446 -15.46 5.34 -27.55
C ASP A 446 -15.07 5.87 -28.95
N GLY A 447 -15.23 5.02 -29.98
CA GLY A 447 -14.83 5.35 -31.35
C GLY A 447 -13.36 5.07 -31.69
N SER A 448 -12.57 4.51 -30.78
CA SER A 448 -11.30 3.85 -31.12
C SER A 448 -11.56 2.47 -31.68
N PRO A 449 -10.88 2.03 -32.76
CA PRO A 449 -11.10 0.75 -33.42
C PRO A 449 -10.78 -0.46 -32.53
#